data_412ddb51dbd392d3c110cb7b3970e314
#
_entry.id   412ddb51dbd392d3c110cb7b3970e314
#
_cell.length_a   1.000
_cell.length_b   1.000
_cell.length_c   1.000
_cell.angle_alpha   90.00
_cell.angle_beta   90.00
_cell.angle_gamma   90.00
#
_symmetry.space_group_name_H-M   'P 1'
#
loop_
_entity.id
_entity.type
_entity.pdbx_description
1 polymer ?
#
loop_
_entity_poly.entity_id
_entity_poly.type
_entity_poly.pdbx_seq_one_letter_code
_entity_poly.pdbx_strand_id
1 'polypeptide(L)'
;KKNMVLGMTWGRAMHGFVEQLSKDERLRSMSFQNVKVVPFLGTPGVTQLDSWDATTYSNTLATKVGNLLHCASYNLSAPMYVDGAKEKELIESIDEIAKVLHMAETADIALIGIGSMQNDSSIIKTGIRTEEEYKELMRKGAVGEIVGRIYDKNGQTVDEDLQRKMIGISLDKI
;
A
#
# COMPACT_ATOMS: atom_id res chain seq x y z
N LYS A 1 -15.11 23.23 6.55
CA LYS A 1 -13.93 22.71 5.82
C LYS A 1 -14.28 21.35 5.25
N LYS A 2 -13.93 21.07 3.98
CA LYS A 2 -14.17 19.76 3.34
C LYS A 2 -13.35 18.68 4.06
N ASN A 3 -13.94 17.54 4.35
CA ASN A 3 -13.20 16.37 4.82
C ASN A 3 -12.27 15.90 3.69
N MET A 4 -11.01 15.64 4.01
CA MET A 4 -9.99 15.22 3.07
C MET A 4 -9.53 13.81 3.42
N VAL A 5 -9.35 12.95 2.43
CA VAL A 5 -8.80 11.62 2.58
C VAL A 5 -7.39 11.59 1.98
N LEU A 6 -6.42 11.23 2.82
CA LEU A 6 -5.03 10.99 2.46
C LEU A 6 -4.80 9.49 2.42
N GLY A 7 -4.60 8.95 1.24
CA GLY A 7 -4.27 7.56 1.04
C GLY A 7 -2.76 7.34 0.95
N MET A 8 -2.27 6.22 1.47
CA MET A 8 -0.85 5.95 1.42
C MET A 8 -0.51 4.47 1.27
N THR A 9 0.58 4.24 0.55
CA THR A 9 1.12 2.91 0.30
C THR A 9 2.15 2.51 1.35
N TRP A 10 2.82 1.44 1.09
CA TRP A 10 3.87 0.80 1.89
C TRP A 10 5.27 1.07 1.38
N GLY A 11 6.27 0.53 2.07
CA GLY A 11 7.64 0.40 1.59
C GLY A 11 8.63 1.38 2.19
N ARG A 12 9.92 1.14 1.90
CA ARG A 12 11.05 1.86 2.48
C ARG A 12 11.03 3.37 2.19
N ALA A 13 10.66 3.75 0.97
CA ALA A 13 10.57 5.17 0.59
C ALA A 13 9.50 5.91 1.40
N MET A 14 8.33 5.27 1.57
CA MET A 14 7.25 5.83 2.38
C MET A 14 7.62 5.89 3.85
N HIS A 15 8.28 4.85 4.39
CA HIS A 15 8.80 4.87 5.75
C HIS A 15 9.78 6.04 5.94
N GLY A 16 10.77 6.19 5.05
CA GLY A 16 11.72 7.30 5.10
C GLY A 16 11.05 8.68 5.04
N PHE A 17 10.01 8.83 4.21
CA PHE A 17 9.20 10.06 4.16
C PHE A 17 8.52 10.34 5.50
N VAL A 18 7.87 9.35 6.11
CA VAL A 18 7.18 9.51 7.40
C VAL A 18 8.16 9.82 8.52
N GLU A 19 9.35 9.19 8.52
CA GLU A 19 10.42 9.50 9.48
C GLU A 19 10.95 10.94 9.34
N GLN A 20 11.05 11.47 8.13
CA GLN A 20 11.41 12.89 7.96
C GLN A 20 10.26 13.81 8.37
N LEU A 21 9.02 13.46 8.04
CA LEU A 21 7.83 14.21 8.44
C LEU A 21 7.74 14.32 9.97
N SER A 22 8.10 13.27 10.71
CA SER A 22 8.07 13.24 12.18
C SER A 22 9.06 14.23 12.84
N LYS A 23 10.07 14.67 12.11
CA LYS A 23 11.07 15.64 12.57
C LYS A 23 10.63 17.10 12.36
N ASP A 24 9.54 17.33 11.62
CA ASP A 24 9.04 18.67 11.36
C ASP A 24 8.29 19.21 12.59
N GLU A 25 8.95 20.08 13.34
CA GLU A 25 8.39 20.65 14.58
C GLU A 25 7.12 21.48 14.34
N ARG A 26 6.90 21.98 13.13
CA ARG A 26 5.70 22.74 12.77
C ARG A 26 4.43 21.88 12.93
N LEU A 27 4.53 20.58 12.67
CA LEU A 27 3.39 19.66 12.79
C LEU A 27 2.91 19.45 14.22
N ARG A 28 3.79 19.63 15.22
CA ARG A 28 3.45 19.42 16.64
C ARG A 28 2.36 20.37 17.15
N SER A 29 2.26 21.55 16.56
CA SER A 29 1.27 22.57 16.92
C SER A 29 0.07 22.62 15.99
N MET A 30 0.08 21.82 14.91
CA MET A 30 -1.01 21.77 13.92
C MET A 30 -1.96 20.61 14.22
N SER A 31 -3.24 20.80 13.87
CA SER A 31 -4.24 19.75 13.97
C SER A 31 -5.07 19.72 12.69
N PHE A 32 -5.15 18.55 12.09
CA PHE A 32 -5.83 18.31 10.83
C PHE A 32 -7.11 17.47 11.03
N GLN A 33 -7.97 17.88 11.96
CA GLN A 33 -9.19 17.14 12.39
C GLN A 33 -10.14 16.74 11.23
N ASN A 34 -10.06 17.44 10.09
CA ASN A 34 -10.86 17.14 8.90
C ASN A 34 -10.12 16.24 7.89
N VAL A 35 -8.94 15.72 8.26
CA VAL A 35 -8.17 14.78 7.44
C VAL A 35 -8.40 13.37 7.97
N LYS A 36 -8.50 12.41 7.08
CA LYS A 36 -8.52 10.97 7.36
C LYS A 36 -7.36 10.34 6.62
N VAL A 37 -6.59 9.50 7.29
CA VAL A 37 -5.49 8.75 6.66
C VAL A 37 -5.92 7.30 6.48
N VAL A 38 -5.76 6.77 5.27
CA VAL A 38 -6.16 5.41 4.92
C VAL A 38 -5.01 4.67 4.23
N PRO A 39 -4.82 3.36 4.50
CA PRO A 39 -3.88 2.53 3.76
C PRO A 39 -4.45 2.16 2.38
N PHE A 40 -3.59 2.01 1.38
CA PHE A 40 -3.98 1.62 0.02
C PHE A 40 -4.00 0.10 -0.21
N LEU A 41 -3.41 -0.67 0.70
CA LEU A 41 -3.35 -2.14 0.57
C LEU A 41 -3.30 -2.80 1.94
N GLY A 42 -3.67 -4.07 1.95
CA GLY A 42 -3.64 -4.91 3.14
C GLY A 42 -2.23 -5.17 3.67
N THR A 43 -2.14 -6.01 4.69
CA THR A 43 -0.87 -6.31 5.37
C THR A 43 -0.23 -7.57 4.78
N PRO A 44 1.09 -7.60 4.54
CA PRO A 44 1.80 -8.82 4.16
C PRO A 44 1.57 -9.97 5.16
N GLY A 45 1.57 -11.19 4.67
CA GLY A 45 1.30 -12.40 5.47
C GLY A 45 2.38 -12.68 6.52
N VAL A 46 1.99 -13.39 7.57
CA VAL A 46 2.82 -13.70 8.75
C VAL A 46 4.07 -14.54 8.43
N THR A 47 4.00 -15.41 7.43
CA THR A 47 5.08 -16.32 7.04
C THR A 47 6.35 -15.62 6.53
N GLN A 48 6.31 -14.31 6.36
CA GLN A 48 7.38 -13.51 5.77
C GLN A 48 7.92 -12.42 6.71
N LEU A 49 7.41 -12.39 7.94
CA LEU A 49 7.74 -11.35 8.94
C LEU A 49 9.20 -11.37 9.40
N ASP A 50 9.90 -12.50 9.29
CA ASP A 50 11.29 -12.63 9.76
C ASP A 50 12.30 -11.84 8.90
N SER A 51 11.89 -11.43 7.69
CA SER A 51 12.77 -10.75 6.73
C SER A 51 12.36 -9.31 6.42
N TRP A 52 11.21 -8.83 6.90
CA TRP A 52 10.66 -7.52 6.54
C TRP A 52 10.26 -6.68 7.75
N ASP A 53 10.64 -5.41 7.72
CA ASP A 53 10.33 -4.46 8.79
C ASP A 53 8.85 -4.02 8.74
N ALA A 54 8.07 -4.44 9.72
CA ALA A 54 6.64 -4.09 9.86
C ALA A 54 6.39 -2.56 9.96
N THR A 55 7.42 -1.77 10.25
CA THR A 55 7.32 -0.30 10.26
C THR A 55 7.08 0.28 8.87
N THR A 56 7.32 -0.51 7.81
CA THR A 56 7.11 -0.13 6.41
C THR A 56 5.70 -0.46 5.88
N TYR A 57 4.86 -1.14 6.67
CA TYR A 57 3.51 -1.51 6.24
C TYR A 57 2.59 -0.30 6.14
N SER A 58 1.67 -0.30 5.16
CA SER A 58 0.75 0.82 4.92
C SER A 58 -0.13 1.13 6.14
N ASN A 59 -0.62 0.12 6.87
CA ASN A 59 -1.37 0.30 8.11
C ASN A 59 -0.54 1.02 9.19
N THR A 60 0.72 0.58 9.38
CA THR A 60 1.63 1.20 10.35
C THR A 60 1.94 2.64 9.98
N LEU A 61 2.22 2.90 8.70
CA LEU A 61 2.52 4.24 8.19
C LEU A 61 1.30 5.16 8.29
N ALA A 62 0.09 4.68 7.95
CA ALA A 62 -1.14 5.44 8.10
C ALA A 62 -1.40 5.84 9.56
N THR A 63 -1.19 4.92 10.49
CA THR A 63 -1.32 5.19 11.92
C THR A 63 -0.30 6.23 12.40
N LYS A 64 0.99 6.10 11.99
CA LYS A 64 2.02 7.10 12.33
C LYS A 64 1.67 8.49 11.80
N VAL A 65 1.23 8.59 10.55
CA VAL A 65 0.84 9.88 9.94
C VAL A 65 -0.40 10.45 10.63
N GLY A 66 -1.40 9.63 10.94
CA GLY A 66 -2.57 10.07 11.71
C GLY A 66 -2.20 10.68 13.05
N ASN A 67 -1.28 10.05 13.78
CA ASN A 67 -0.77 10.56 15.04
C ASN A 67 0.02 11.87 14.86
N LEU A 68 0.89 11.97 13.86
CA LEU A 68 1.67 13.17 13.56
C LEU A 68 0.81 14.37 13.18
N LEU A 69 -0.26 14.12 12.42
CA LEU A 69 -1.17 15.16 11.96
C LEU A 69 -2.33 15.42 12.93
N HIS A 70 -2.40 14.70 14.05
CA HIS A 70 -3.52 14.76 15.01
C HIS A 70 -4.88 14.59 14.33
N CYS A 71 -5.00 13.57 13.46
CA CYS A 71 -6.20 13.27 12.68
C CYS A 71 -6.58 11.78 12.76
N ALA A 72 -7.77 11.44 12.23
CA ALA A 72 -8.21 10.06 12.20
C ALA A 72 -7.38 9.23 11.20
N SER A 73 -6.95 8.04 11.62
CA SER A 73 -6.37 7.03 10.75
C SER A 73 -7.21 5.75 10.79
N TYR A 74 -7.25 5.06 9.67
CA TYR A 74 -7.97 3.80 9.49
C TYR A 74 -6.99 2.67 9.20
N ASN A 75 -7.39 1.45 9.55
CA ASN A 75 -6.64 0.24 9.23
C ASN A 75 -7.44 -0.60 8.24
N LEU A 76 -6.78 -1.12 7.21
CA LEU A 76 -7.33 -2.15 6.34
C LEU A 76 -7.01 -3.51 6.96
N SER A 77 -7.97 -4.07 7.70
CA SER A 77 -7.83 -5.34 8.42
C SER A 77 -7.96 -6.54 7.47
N ALA A 78 -7.15 -6.57 6.44
CA ALA A 78 -7.12 -7.60 5.42
C ALA A 78 -5.68 -8.01 5.09
N PRO A 79 -5.43 -9.25 4.64
CA PRO A 79 -4.14 -9.61 4.07
C PRO A 79 -3.88 -8.78 2.80
N MET A 80 -2.60 -8.57 2.46
CA MET A 80 -2.23 -7.87 1.23
C MET A 80 -2.64 -8.67 0.00
N TYR A 81 -2.54 -10.00 0.07
CA TYR A 81 -2.99 -10.86 -1.00
C TYR A 81 -3.43 -12.23 -0.47
N VAL A 82 -4.23 -12.93 -1.28
CA VAL A 82 -4.89 -14.20 -0.99
C VAL A 82 -4.63 -15.22 -2.09
N ASP A 83 -5.02 -16.47 -1.88
CA ASP A 83 -4.74 -17.55 -2.84
C ASP A 83 -5.63 -17.50 -4.08
N GLY A 84 -6.80 -16.87 -4.04
CA GLY A 84 -7.73 -16.83 -5.15
C GLY A 84 -8.70 -15.66 -5.19
N ALA A 85 -9.26 -15.41 -6.38
CA ALA A 85 -10.21 -14.32 -6.61
C ALA A 85 -11.48 -14.42 -5.76
N LYS A 86 -12.00 -15.64 -5.53
CA LYS A 86 -13.18 -15.85 -4.68
C LYS A 86 -12.93 -15.48 -3.22
N GLU A 87 -11.75 -15.79 -2.71
CA GLU A 87 -11.35 -15.41 -1.37
C GLU A 87 -11.23 -13.90 -1.25
N LYS A 88 -10.64 -13.25 -2.27
CA LYS A 88 -10.59 -11.79 -2.38
C LYS A 88 -11.99 -11.19 -2.30
N GLU A 89 -12.92 -11.63 -3.15
CA GLU A 89 -14.30 -11.13 -3.18
C GLU A 89 -14.99 -11.28 -1.81
N LEU A 90 -14.79 -12.41 -1.14
CA LEU A 90 -15.36 -12.65 0.18
C LEU A 90 -14.81 -11.65 1.22
N ILE A 91 -13.51 -11.44 1.25
CA ILE A 91 -12.89 -10.51 2.19
C ILE A 91 -13.30 -9.07 1.88
N GLU A 92 -13.29 -8.67 0.61
CA GLU A 92 -13.69 -7.33 0.19
C GLU A 92 -15.19 -7.04 0.42
N SER A 93 -16.04 -8.10 0.53
CA SER A 93 -17.45 -7.95 0.87
C SER A 93 -17.72 -7.69 2.36
N ILE A 94 -16.74 -7.83 3.24
CA ILE A 94 -16.86 -7.51 4.66
C ILE A 94 -17.03 -5.99 4.80
N ASP A 95 -18.13 -5.56 5.41
CA ASP A 95 -18.53 -4.14 5.52
C ASP A 95 -17.41 -3.19 5.98
N GLU A 96 -16.64 -3.58 6.98
CA GLU A 96 -15.54 -2.75 7.51
C GLU A 96 -14.40 -2.61 6.51
N ILE A 97 -14.06 -3.70 5.80
CA ILE A 97 -13.02 -3.73 4.77
C ILE A 97 -13.48 -2.92 3.56
N ALA A 98 -14.70 -3.16 3.08
CA ALA A 98 -15.29 -2.43 1.96
C ALA A 98 -15.31 -0.92 2.18
N LYS A 99 -15.63 -0.46 3.39
CA LYS A 99 -15.64 0.97 3.74
C LYS A 99 -14.24 1.59 3.66
N VAL A 100 -13.21 0.89 4.15
CA VAL A 100 -11.82 1.40 4.08
C VAL A 100 -11.32 1.41 2.64
N LEU A 101 -11.60 0.35 1.86
CA LEU A 101 -11.27 0.30 0.43
C LEU A 101 -11.95 1.42 -0.35
N HIS A 102 -13.23 1.68 -0.10
CA HIS A 102 -13.94 2.79 -0.73
C HIS A 102 -13.33 4.17 -0.38
N MET A 103 -12.93 4.37 0.88
CA MET A 103 -12.21 5.61 1.25
C MET A 103 -10.86 5.71 0.54
N ALA A 104 -10.14 4.59 0.39
CA ALA A 104 -8.87 4.55 -0.32
C ALA A 104 -9.03 4.89 -1.81
N GLU A 105 -10.04 4.32 -2.48
CA GLU A 105 -10.37 4.58 -3.88
C GLU A 105 -10.80 6.02 -4.16
N THR A 106 -11.35 6.70 -3.16
CA THR A 106 -11.84 8.08 -3.25
C THR A 106 -10.93 9.08 -2.56
N ALA A 107 -9.66 8.73 -2.33
CA ALA A 107 -8.69 9.59 -1.67
C ALA A 107 -8.47 10.90 -2.47
N ASP A 108 -8.47 12.03 -1.76
CA ASP A 108 -8.18 13.35 -2.34
C ASP A 108 -6.67 13.52 -2.63
N ILE A 109 -5.80 12.83 -1.87
CA ILE A 109 -4.34 12.82 -2.04
C ILE A 109 -3.84 11.39 -1.91
N ALA A 110 -2.98 10.97 -2.84
CA ALA A 110 -2.29 9.70 -2.80
C ALA A 110 -0.79 9.90 -2.54
N LEU A 111 -0.29 9.33 -1.44
CA LEU A 111 1.15 9.21 -1.18
C LEU A 111 1.60 7.80 -1.60
N ILE A 112 2.35 7.73 -2.68
CA ILE A 112 2.79 6.47 -3.29
C ILE A 112 4.30 6.41 -3.42
N GLY A 113 4.84 5.22 -3.13
CA GLY A 113 6.22 4.88 -3.48
C GLY A 113 6.27 4.18 -4.82
N ILE A 114 7.31 4.44 -5.59
CA ILE A 114 7.59 3.73 -6.84
C ILE A 114 8.73 2.76 -6.58
N GLY A 115 8.47 1.47 -6.77
CA GLY A 115 9.47 0.40 -6.67
C GLY A 115 10.13 0.12 -8.02
N SER A 116 11.44 -0.11 -8.00
CA SER A 116 12.19 -0.56 -9.17
C SER A 116 12.16 -2.08 -9.30
N MET A 117 12.39 -2.61 -10.51
CA MET A 117 12.51 -4.04 -10.77
C MET A 117 13.92 -4.56 -10.41
N GLN A 118 14.33 -4.39 -9.15
CA GLN A 118 15.63 -4.86 -8.63
C GLN A 118 15.45 -6.00 -7.61
N ASN A 119 16.50 -6.80 -7.40
CA ASN A 119 16.47 -7.96 -6.50
C ASN A 119 16.20 -7.60 -5.02
N ASP A 120 16.35 -6.35 -4.63
CA ASP A 120 16.04 -5.86 -3.29
C ASP A 120 14.59 -5.33 -3.15
N SER A 121 13.76 -5.58 -4.14
CA SER A 121 12.34 -5.16 -4.17
C SER A 121 11.56 -5.68 -2.96
N SER A 122 10.59 -4.89 -2.51
CA SER A 122 9.66 -5.26 -1.44
C SER A 122 8.86 -6.52 -1.78
N ILE A 123 8.47 -6.69 -3.04
CA ILE A 123 7.72 -7.84 -3.54
C ILE A 123 8.50 -9.16 -3.37
N ILE A 124 9.81 -9.14 -3.63
CA ILE A 124 10.68 -10.31 -3.41
C ILE A 124 10.87 -10.54 -1.91
N LYS A 125 11.24 -9.51 -1.16
CA LYS A 125 11.54 -9.62 0.27
C LYS A 125 10.35 -10.09 1.11
N THR A 126 9.14 -9.76 0.71
CA THR A 126 7.91 -10.27 1.34
C THR A 126 7.49 -11.65 0.82
N GLY A 127 8.23 -12.25 -0.11
CA GLY A 127 7.94 -13.56 -0.69
C GLY A 127 6.66 -13.61 -1.55
N ILE A 128 6.12 -12.44 -1.92
CA ILE A 128 4.96 -12.34 -2.83
C ILE A 128 5.33 -12.91 -4.20
N ARG A 129 6.58 -12.70 -4.62
CA ARG A 129 7.19 -13.31 -5.80
C ARG A 129 8.61 -13.78 -5.48
N THR A 130 9.01 -14.90 -6.05
CA THR A 130 10.41 -15.36 -6.06
C THR A 130 11.25 -14.49 -7.00
N GLU A 131 12.57 -14.55 -6.87
CA GLU A 131 13.48 -13.85 -7.79
C GLU A 131 13.30 -14.34 -9.24
N GLU A 132 13.01 -15.63 -9.46
CA GLU A 132 12.80 -16.22 -10.77
C GLU A 132 11.53 -15.69 -11.42
N GLU A 133 10.41 -15.65 -10.67
CA GLU A 133 9.15 -15.06 -11.13
C GLU A 133 9.33 -13.59 -11.47
N TYR A 134 10.08 -12.85 -10.64
CA TYR A 134 10.35 -11.43 -10.85
C TYR A 134 11.16 -11.18 -12.13
N LYS A 135 12.19 -12.01 -12.39
CA LYS A 135 12.94 -11.99 -13.66
C LYS A 135 12.07 -12.29 -14.87
N GLU A 136 11.10 -13.22 -14.71
CA GLU A 136 10.14 -13.53 -15.79
C GLU A 136 9.22 -12.33 -16.08
N LEU A 137 8.75 -11.64 -15.05
CA LEU A 137 7.96 -10.41 -15.22
C LEU A 137 8.76 -9.31 -15.94
N MET A 138 10.05 -9.17 -15.64
CA MET A 138 10.93 -8.25 -16.39
C MET A 138 11.05 -8.63 -17.86
N ARG A 139 11.16 -9.94 -18.19
CA ARG A 139 11.16 -10.40 -19.59
C ARG A 139 9.82 -10.12 -20.30
N LYS A 140 8.71 -10.07 -19.56
CA LYS A 140 7.39 -9.67 -20.07
C LYS A 140 7.20 -8.16 -20.18
N GLY A 141 8.22 -7.37 -19.84
CA GLY A 141 8.21 -5.92 -19.99
C GLY A 141 7.91 -5.13 -18.72
N ALA A 142 7.94 -5.76 -17.54
CA ALA A 142 7.80 -5.05 -16.28
C ALA A 142 8.93 -4.06 -16.07
N VAL A 143 8.58 -2.81 -15.67
CA VAL A 143 9.55 -1.72 -15.45
C VAL A 143 9.52 -1.17 -14.03
N GLY A 144 8.47 -1.44 -13.27
CA GLY A 144 8.32 -0.92 -11.91
C GLY A 144 7.15 -1.52 -11.15
N GLU A 145 7.03 -1.09 -9.89
CA GLU A 145 5.97 -1.46 -8.97
C GLU A 145 5.36 -0.21 -8.33
N ILE A 146 4.05 -0.15 -8.27
CA ILE A 146 3.28 0.87 -7.55
C ILE A 146 2.17 0.16 -6.76
N VAL A 147 2.07 0.45 -5.46
CA VAL A 147 1.02 -0.12 -4.58
C VAL A 147 0.97 -1.65 -4.66
N GLY A 148 2.14 -2.31 -4.68
CA GLY A 148 2.25 -3.78 -4.81
C GLY A 148 1.92 -4.33 -6.20
N ARG A 149 1.66 -3.49 -7.19
CA ARG A 149 1.27 -3.90 -8.55
C ARG A 149 2.39 -3.65 -9.54
N ILE A 150 2.71 -4.65 -10.35
CA ILE A 150 3.81 -4.63 -11.30
C ILE A 150 3.28 -4.18 -12.66
N TYR A 151 3.93 -3.17 -13.25
CA TYR A 151 3.48 -2.50 -14.48
C TYR A 151 4.58 -2.41 -15.53
N ASP A 152 4.16 -2.28 -16.80
CA ASP A 152 5.02 -2.04 -17.96
C ASP A 152 5.23 -0.53 -18.22
N LYS A 153 6.01 -0.23 -19.27
CA LYS A 153 6.30 1.16 -19.70
C LYS A 153 5.06 1.99 -20.11
N ASN A 154 3.92 1.34 -20.35
CA ASN A 154 2.67 1.99 -20.71
C ASN A 154 1.72 2.14 -19.49
N GLY A 155 2.16 1.72 -18.28
CA GLY A 155 1.36 1.71 -17.07
C GLY A 155 0.37 0.55 -16.98
N GLN A 156 0.49 -0.47 -17.84
CA GLN A 156 -0.38 -1.64 -17.81
C GLN A 156 0.17 -2.69 -16.86
N THR A 157 -0.73 -3.39 -16.14
CA THR A 157 -0.30 -4.49 -15.27
C THR A 157 0.33 -5.63 -16.08
N VAL A 158 1.46 -6.15 -15.59
CA VAL A 158 2.17 -7.29 -16.17
C VAL A 158 1.88 -8.56 -15.39
N ASP A 159 1.52 -8.46 -14.13
CA ASP A 159 1.21 -9.58 -13.25
C ASP A 159 -0.29 -9.63 -12.94
N GLU A 160 -1.06 -10.15 -13.91
CA GLU A 160 -2.51 -10.29 -13.75
C GLU A 160 -2.90 -11.27 -12.64
N ASP A 161 -2.09 -12.29 -12.37
CA ASP A 161 -2.36 -13.25 -11.30
C ASP A 161 -2.29 -12.54 -9.94
N LEU A 162 -1.23 -11.76 -9.69
CA LEU A 162 -1.11 -10.95 -8.49
C LEU A 162 -2.24 -9.92 -8.40
N GLN A 163 -2.59 -9.28 -9.52
CA GLN A 163 -3.68 -8.33 -9.59
C GLN A 163 -5.01 -8.91 -9.08
N ARG A 164 -5.33 -10.14 -9.48
CA ARG A 164 -6.58 -10.82 -9.09
C ARG A 164 -6.61 -11.24 -7.62
N LYS A 165 -5.47 -11.38 -6.98
CA LYS A 165 -5.32 -11.88 -5.61
C LYS A 165 -5.04 -10.79 -4.59
N MET A 166 -4.68 -9.61 -5.03
CA MET A 166 -4.26 -8.52 -4.14
C MET A 166 -5.46 -7.73 -3.60
N ILE A 167 -5.49 -7.51 -2.29
CA ILE A 167 -6.48 -6.69 -1.59
C ILE A 167 -5.90 -5.29 -1.39
N GLY A 168 -6.51 -4.32 -2.05
CA GLY A 168 -6.09 -2.93 -2.08
C GLY A 168 -6.56 -2.23 -3.34
N ILE A 169 -6.30 -0.93 -3.47
CA ILE A 169 -6.71 -0.15 -4.63
C ILE A 169 -6.05 -0.66 -5.91
N SER A 170 -6.73 -0.49 -7.02
CA SER A 170 -6.22 -0.82 -8.36
C SER A 170 -5.46 0.36 -9.00
N LEU A 171 -4.63 0.08 -10.03
CA LEU A 171 -3.83 1.11 -10.70
C LEU A 171 -4.69 2.20 -11.37
N ASP A 172 -5.87 1.84 -11.87
CA ASP A 172 -6.81 2.77 -12.50
C ASP A 172 -7.46 3.77 -11.52
N LYS A 173 -7.26 3.57 -10.20
CA LYS A 173 -7.71 4.48 -9.13
C LYS A 173 -6.60 5.40 -8.61
N ILE A 174 -5.40 5.24 -9.10
CA ILE A 174 -4.25 6.08 -8.77
C ILE A 174 -4.06 7.17 -9.84
#